data_88e9769e29aafda082716f40c0db5aa8
#
_entry.id   88e9769e29aafda082716f40c0db5aa8
#
_cell.length_a   1.000
_cell.length_b   1.000
_cell.length_c   1.000
_cell.angle_alpha   90.00
_cell.angle_beta   90.00
_cell.angle_gamma   90.00
#
_symmetry.space_group_name_H-M   'P 1'
#
loop_
_entity.id
_entity.type
_entity.pdbx_description
1 polymer ?
#
loop_
_entity_poly.entity_id
_entity_poly.type
_entity_poly.pdbx_seq_one_letter_code
_entity_poly.pdbx_strand_id
1 'polypeptide(L)'
;MTGLRLPAGPRQVVPLVVAAVVVVALVGVGLFALGRGGADGGRTGAGGSGKGGDEQRAAPVRVTVSPRDHATRVALDAHARVAAEDGRLRTVTVTGASGRRLAGTLADDGRSWVSTGALAPATRYKVVADAVDDAGTPARRQSSFTTLRPRAELRAAVMPLDGETVGVGLPIGVWFSQPVADRAAVERRLQVTSSTKVTGAWHWFAANEVHYRPKAYWPAGSRVTLRARLAGTDAGDGVWGVADRTIRFRIGERRVSVVDVRAHRMKVTSGGRTLRVLPVSTGRERYPTTNGVHFVIEKTQDKLMDSSTIGIPRNSPGGYYQHVAWSVRISNSGEFVHAAPWSTGSQGRANVSHGCVNLSTANAAWYFRLTRRGDVVEVRGSPRRPGSSFGVADWNMSWSRWLAGSAL
;
A
#
# COMPACT_ATOMS: atom_id res chain seq x y z
N MET A 1 36.31 -13.35 33.43
CA MET A 1 34.97 -12.72 33.37
C MET A 1 35.13 -11.31 32.85
N THR A 2 35.05 -11.14 31.57
CA THR A 2 35.08 -9.79 30.90
C THR A 2 34.14 -9.88 29.72
N GLY A 3 32.98 -9.25 29.86
CA GLY A 3 31.92 -9.27 28.88
C GLY A 3 32.25 -8.35 27.69
N LEU A 4 32.28 -8.90 26.49
CA LEU A 4 32.38 -8.17 25.24
C LEU A 4 31.00 -7.55 24.90
N ARG A 5 30.91 -6.21 24.92
CA ARG A 5 29.77 -5.46 24.36
C ARG A 5 29.97 -5.30 22.86
N LEU A 6 29.01 -5.78 22.05
CA LEU A 6 28.92 -5.52 20.63
C LEU A 6 28.41 -4.08 20.41
N PRO A 7 28.94 -3.31 19.47
CA PRO A 7 28.44 -1.98 19.15
C PRO A 7 27.17 -2.06 18.31
N ALA A 8 26.17 -1.24 18.66
CA ALA A 8 24.94 -1.04 17.90
C ALA A 8 25.25 -0.34 16.56
N GLY A 9 24.84 -0.96 15.46
CA GLY A 9 24.94 -0.37 14.12
C GLY A 9 24.03 0.86 13.93
N PRO A 10 24.36 1.79 13.03
CA PRO A 10 23.61 3.02 12.84
C PRO A 10 22.24 2.76 12.19
N ARG A 11 21.20 3.26 12.84
CA ARG A 11 19.84 3.33 12.31
C ARG A 11 19.82 4.34 11.15
N GLN A 12 19.60 3.88 9.93
CA GLN A 12 19.30 4.76 8.81
C GLN A 12 17.86 5.29 8.94
N VAL A 13 17.76 6.59 9.21
CA VAL A 13 16.51 7.35 9.16
C VAL A 13 16.30 7.79 7.71
N VAL A 14 15.24 7.26 7.08
CA VAL A 14 14.80 7.73 5.75
C VAL A 14 13.94 8.98 5.97
N PRO A 15 14.28 10.15 5.41
CA PRO A 15 13.45 11.34 5.55
C PRO A 15 12.17 11.21 4.71
N LEU A 16 11.03 11.29 5.40
CA LEU A 16 9.70 11.40 4.80
C LEU A 16 9.50 12.85 4.37
N VAL A 17 9.48 13.14 3.08
CA VAL A 17 9.08 14.46 2.55
C VAL A 17 7.56 14.53 2.57
N VAL A 18 7.01 15.28 3.52
CA VAL A 18 5.59 15.62 3.60
C VAL A 18 5.39 16.97 2.90
N ALA A 19 4.75 16.96 1.73
CA ALA A 19 4.27 18.17 1.09
C ALA A 19 2.93 18.57 1.73
N ALA A 20 2.92 19.69 2.45
CA ALA A 20 1.71 20.28 3.00
C ALA A 20 0.99 21.11 1.91
N VAL A 21 -0.24 20.73 1.59
CA VAL A 21 -1.15 21.56 0.80
C VAL A 21 -2.05 22.33 1.77
N VAL A 22 -1.89 23.66 1.80
CA VAL A 22 -2.75 24.58 2.54
C VAL A 22 -3.96 24.90 1.67
N VAL A 23 -5.17 24.56 2.13
CA VAL A 23 -6.43 25.02 1.54
C VAL A 23 -7.02 26.07 2.46
N VAL A 24 -7.11 27.30 1.96
CA VAL A 24 -7.79 28.42 2.60
C VAL A 24 -9.28 28.30 2.33
N ALA A 25 -10.09 28.19 3.40
CA ALA A 25 -11.54 28.27 3.31
C ALA A 25 -12.03 29.65 3.75
N LEU A 26 -12.72 30.35 2.85
CA LEU A 26 -13.40 31.61 3.08
C LEU A 26 -14.71 31.40 3.86
N VAL A 27 -14.88 32.18 4.91
CA VAL A 27 -16.08 32.25 5.76
C VAL A 27 -17.06 33.22 5.11
N GLY A 28 -18.28 32.76 4.86
CA GLY A 28 -19.44 33.59 4.52
C GLY A 28 -20.41 33.65 5.67
N VAL A 29 -20.55 34.83 6.27
CA VAL A 29 -21.53 35.15 7.32
C VAL A 29 -22.82 35.56 6.64
N GLY A 30 -23.93 34.94 6.98
CA GLY A 30 -25.29 35.38 6.62
C GLY A 30 -26.19 35.44 7.83
N LEU A 31 -26.43 36.66 8.30
CA LEU A 31 -27.47 37.01 9.29
C LEU A 31 -28.85 36.96 8.61
N PHE A 32 -29.86 36.38 9.26
CA PHE A 32 -31.25 36.81 9.06
C PHE A 32 -32.06 36.76 10.36
N ALA A 33 -32.91 37.75 10.48
CA ALA A 33 -33.52 38.35 11.65
C ALA A 33 -34.76 37.63 12.18
N LEU A 34 -35.06 38.00 13.42
CA LEU A 34 -36.24 37.73 14.22
C LEU A 34 -37.57 38.18 13.59
N GLY A 35 -38.61 37.37 13.77
CA GLY A 35 -40.01 37.79 13.64
C GLY A 35 -40.84 37.24 14.81
N ARG A 36 -41.34 38.14 15.62
CA ARG A 36 -42.23 37.92 16.78
C ARG A 36 -43.66 38.24 16.41
N GLY A 37 -44.63 37.53 16.98
CA GLY A 37 -46.05 37.85 17.07
C GLY A 37 -46.83 36.59 17.40
N GLY A 38 -47.61 36.41 18.43
CA GLY A 38 -48.51 37.28 19.14
C GLY A 38 -49.86 36.60 19.23
N ALA A 39 -50.23 36.12 20.42
CA ALA A 39 -51.48 35.98 21.14
C ALA A 39 -52.83 35.83 20.38
N ASP A 40 -53.74 34.97 20.70
CA ASP A 40 -54.78 35.02 21.71
C ASP A 40 -56.04 34.17 21.32
N GLY A 41 -56.62 33.51 22.24
CA GLY A 41 -58.00 33.52 22.58
C GLY A 41 -59.02 32.57 21.88
N GLY A 42 -59.70 31.79 22.71
CA GLY A 42 -61.07 31.31 22.35
C GLY A 42 -61.49 29.96 22.87
N ARG A 43 -62.08 29.91 24.09
CA ARG A 43 -62.88 28.77 24.60
C ARG A 43 -64.19 28.69 23.82
N THR A 44 -64.71 27.48 23.60
CA THR A 44 -66.04 27.00 24.01
C THR A 44 -66.23 25.61 23.52
N GLY A 45 -66.72 24.74 24.26
CA GLY A 45 -67.27 23.57 24.57
C GLY A 45 -68.48 23.12 23.76
N ALA A 46 -68.64 21.82 23.65
CA ALA A 46 -69.89 21.07 23.78
C ALA A 46 -69.64 19.61 23.48
N GLY A 47 -70.15 18.75 24.33
CA GLY A 47 -70.04 17.30 24.30
C GLY A 47 -70.75 16.65 23.13
N GLY A 48 -70.23 15.49 22.74
CA GLY A 48 -70.80 14.59 21.82
C GLY A 48 -70.31 13.17 22.16
N SER A 49 -71.17 12.35 22.80
CA SER A 49 -70.99 10.92 23.01
C SER A 49 -71.00 10.22 21.67
N GLY A 50 -69.87 9.88 21.14
CA GLY A 50 -69.70 8.97 20.01
C GLY A 50 -69.11 7.66 20.51
N LYS A 51 -69.80 6.56 20.32
CA LYS A 51 -69.37 5.18 20.54
C LYS A 51 -68.07 4.99 19.75
N GLY A 52 -66.92 4.94 20.45
CA GLY A 52 -65.63 4.62 19.87
C GLY A 52 -65.60 3.15 19.46
N GLY A 53 -65.52 2.92 18.17
CA GLY A 53 -64.92 1.69 17.70
C GLY A 53 -63.45 1.72 18.19
N ASP A 54 -62.94 0.62 18.73
CA ASP A 54 -61.54 0.41 18.99
C ASP A 54 -60.79 0.54 17.65
N GLU A 55 -60.45 1.77 17.23
CA GLU A 55 -59.44 2.00 16.25
C GLU A 55 -58.15 1.48 16.88
N GLN A 56 -57.71 0.32 16.43
CA GLN A 56 -56.46 -0.31 16.80
C GLN A 56 -55.34 0.67 16.42
N ARG A 57 -54.99 1.50 17.40
CA ARG A 57 -53.98 2.56 17.22
C ARG A 57 -52.69 1.87 16.86
N ALA A 58 -52.19 2.09 15.64
CA ALA A 58 -50.93 1.55 15.20
C ALA A 58 -49.84 1.80 16.25
N ALA A 59 -49.07 0.78 16.54
CA ALA A 59 -47.95 0.93 17.50
C ALA A 59 -46.99 1.99 17.01
N PRO A 60 -46.51 2.89 17.90
CA PRO A 60 -45.56 3.92 17.50
C PRO A 60 -44.26 3.28 17.04
N VAL A 61 -43.68 3.77 15.93
CA VAL A 61 -42.42 3.28 15.40
C VAL A 61 -41.31 3.38 16.44
N ARG A 62 -40.60 2.27 16.66
CA ARG A 62 -39.45 2.17 17.54
C ARG A 62 -38.18 2.21 16.72
N VAL A 63 -37.31 3.22 16.92
CA VAL A 63 -36.02 3.36 16.24
C VAL A 63 -34.88 2.98 17.16
N THR A 64 -34.11 1.97 16.77
CA THR A 64 -32.91 1.51 17.47
C THR A 64 -31.66 1.92 16.71
N VAL A 65 -30.58 2.24 17.45
CA VAL A 65 -29.28 2.68 16.89
C VAL A 65 -28.16 1.86 17.52
N SER A 66 -27.28 1.35 16.70
CA SER A 66 -26.02 0.71 17.09
C SER A 66 -24.85 1.43 16.37
N PRO A 67 -23.75 1.75 17.05
CA PRO A 67 -23.49 1.62 18.48
C PRO A 67 -24.49 2.38 19.35
N ARG A 68 -24.67 1.93 20.61
CA ARG A 68 -25.62 2.56 21.55
C ARG A 68 -25.27 4.04 21.76
N ASP A 69 -26.25 4.82 22.14
CA ASP A 69 -26.04 6.23 22.44
C ASP A 69 -24.96 6.46 23.51
N HIS A 70 -24.14 7.47 23.29
CA HIS A 70 -22.95 7.79 24.08
C HIS A 70 -21.89 6.69 24.19
N ALA A 71 -21.94 5.65 23.34
CA ALA A 71 -20.86 4.66 23.29
C ALA A 71 -19.51 5.32 23.00
N THR A 72 -18.48 4.89 23.71
CA THR A 72 -17.09 5.34 23.53
C THR A 72 -16.22 4.17 23.10
N ARG A 73 -15.04 4.47 22.54
CA ARG A 73 -14.08 3.48 22.08
C ARG A 73 -14.65 2.47 21.07
N VAL A 74 -15.59 2.92 20.25
CA VAL A 74 -16.16 2.09 19.18
C VAL A 74 -15.06 1.73 18.19
N ALA A 75 -14.95 0.46 17.82
CA ALA A 75 -13.95 -0.05 16.87
C ALA A 75 -14.12 0.60 15.48
N LEU A 76 -13.00 0.74 14.74
CA LEU A 76 -13.04 1.45 13.45
C LEU A 76 -13.67 0.61 12.33
N ASP A 77 -13.73 -0.70 12.49
CA ASP A 77 -14.42 -1.64 11.60
C ASP A 77 -15.91 -1.83 11.94
N ALA A 78 -16.37 -1.22 13.04
CA ALA A 78 -17.79 -1.27 13.41
C ALA A 78 -18.67 -0.57 12.36
N HIS A 79 -19.86 -1.10 12.18
CA HIS A 79 -20.87 -0.46 11.34
C HIS A 79 -21.89 0.29 12.21
N ALA A 80 -22.17 1.54 11.85
CA ALA A 80 -23.35 2.22 12.35
C ALA A 80 -24.60 1.56 11.72
N ARG A 81 -25.57 1.14 12.56
CA ARG A 81 -26.83 0.51 12.16
C ARG A 81 -27.99 1.27 12.76
N VAL A 82 -29.04 1.44 11.99
CA VAL A 82 -30.32 2.00 12.45
C VAL A 82 -31.41 1.05 11.99
N ALA A 83 -32.29 0.67 12.90
CA ALA A 83 -33.44 -0.17 12.56
C ALA A 83 -34.75 0.45 13.09
N ALA A 84 -35.84 0.26 12.35
CA ALA A 84 -37.19 0.64 12.71
C ALA A 84 -38.06 -0.62 12.89
N GLU A 85 -38.72 -0.71 14.03
CA GLU A 85 -39.79 -1.69 14.34
C GLU A 85 -41.14 -0.93 14.32
N ASP A 86 -42.18 -1.55 13.87
CA ASP A 86 -43.56 -1.00 13.76
C ASP A 86 -43.61 0.25 12.87
N GLY A 87 -42.84 0.23 11.75
CA GLY A 87 -42.77 1.33 10.79
C GLY A 87 -41.53 1.27 9.91
N ARG A 88 -41.18 2.39 9.29
CA ARG A 88 -40.05 2.48 8.34
C ARG A 88 -39.22 3.74 8.51
N LEU A 89 -37.92 3.65 8.20
CA LEU A 89 -37.01 4.78 8.14
C LEU A 89 -37.30 5.63 6.88
N ARG A 90 -37.34 6.93 7.02
CA ARG A 90 -37.41 7.90 5.92
C ARG A 90 -36.04 8.41 5.53
N THR A 91 -35.29 8.85 6.54
CA THR A 91 -33.92 9.35 6.35
C THR A 91 -33.02 8.88 7.49
N VAL A 92 -31.77 8.56 7.15
CA VAL A 92 -30.71 8.33 8.13
C VAL A 92 -29.50 9.16 7.75
N THR A 93 -29.04 9.97 8.66
CA THR A 93 -27.81 10.75 8.49
C THR A 93 -26.86 10.47 9.63
N VAL A 94 -25.65 10.01 9.28
CA VAL A 94 -24.57 9.81 10.24
C VAL A 94 -23.44 10.78 9.86
N THR A 95 -23.09 11.71 10.77
CA THR A 95 -22.15 12.79 10.51
C THR A 95 -21.02 12.76 11.53
N GLY A 96 -19.78 12.73 11.06
CA GLY A 96 -18.58 12.87 11.88
C GLY A 96 -18.33 14.34 12.30
N ALA A 97 -17.41 14.55 13.24
CA ALA A 97 -17.07 15.88 13.78
C ALA A 97 -16.63 16.90 12.70
N SER A 98 -16.05 16.43 11.58
CA SER A 98 -15.66 17.28 10.44
C SER A 98 -16.82 17.69 9.53
N GLY A 99 -18.08 17.35 9.87
CA GLY A 99 -19.24 17.56 8.99
C GLY A 99 -19.39 16.51 7.87
N ARG A 100 -18.44 15.60 7.68
CA ARG A 100 -18.51 14.57 6.65
C ARG A 100 -19.56 13.53 7.00
N ARG A 101 -20.45 13.26 6.07
CA ARG A 101 -21.46 12.20 6.18
C ARG A 101 -20.81 10.83 5.96
N LEU A 102 -21.19 9.86 6.78
CA LEU A 102 -20.84 8.46 6.58
C LEU A 102 -21.80 7.87 5.54
N ALA A 103 -21.23 7.22 4.53
CA ALA A 103 -22.04 6.52 3.53
C ALA A 103 -22.69 5.27 4.14
N GLY A 104 -23.89 4.93 3.67
CA GLY A 104 -24.61 3.73 4.10
C GLY A 104 -25.75 3.42 3.15
N THR A 105 -26.33 2.24 3.30
CA THR A 105 -27.40 1.72 2.48
C THR A 105 -28.66 1.52 3.32
N LEU A 106 -29.77 2.07 2.86
CA LEU A 106 -31.11 1.76 3.36
C LEU A 106 -31.59 0.48 2.67
N ALA A 107 -32.12 -0.46 3.45
CA ALA A 107 -32.72 -1.67 2.88
C ALA A 107 -34.01 -1.35 2.10
N ASP A 108 -34.38 -2.19 1.13
CA ASP A 108 -35.52 -1.96 0.25
C ASP A 108 -36.85 -1.89 0.98
N ASP A 109 -36.98 -2.60 2.12
CA ASP A 109 -38.14 -2.56 3.00
C ASP A 109 -38.23 -1.27 3.84
N GLY A 110 -37.17 -0.44 3.79
CA GLY A 110 -37.06 0.77 4.60
C GLY A 110 -36.88 0.54 6.10
N ARG A 111 -36.69 -0.70 6.57
CA ARG A 111 -36.65 -1.03 8.00
C ARG A 111 -35.25 -0.99 8.60
N SER A 112 -34.21 -1.00 7.80
CA SER A 112 -32.85 -0.93 8.31
C SER A 112 -31.91 -0.09 7.43
N TRP A 113 -30.93 0.53 8.06
CA TRP A 113 -29.84 1.24 7.42
C TRP A 113 -28.51 0.79 8.02
N VAL A 114 -27.48 0.59 7.18
CA VAL A 114 -26.14 0.16 7.61
C VAL A 114 -25.09 1.00 6.91
N SER A 115 -24.08 1.47 7.67
CA SER A 115 -22.92 2.16 7.09
C SER A 115 -22.07 1.23 6.24
N THR A 116 -21.49 1.76 5.14
CA THR A 116 -20.72 0.97 4.16
C THR A 116 -19.20 1.16 4.26
N GLY A 117 -18.71 2.10 5.06
CA GLY A 117 -17.29 2.37 5.20
C GLY A 117 -16.79 2.23 6.63
N ALA A 118 -15.47 2.16 6.78
CA ALA A 118 -14.81 2.21 8.06
C ALA A 118 -15.04 3.56 8.75
N LEU A 119 -15.09 3.55 10.07
CA LEU A 119 -15.20 4.74 10.90
C LEU A 119 -13.85 5.44 11.02
N ALA A 120 -13.84 6.77 11.03
CA ALA A 120 -12.63 7.54 11.27
C ALA A 120 -12.19 7.43 12.74
N PRO A 121 -10.88 7.42 13.04
CA PRO A 121 -10.37 7.30 14.40
C PRO A 121 -10.69 8.54 15.24
N ALA A 122 -10.81 8.35 16.55
CA ALA A 122 -11.04 9.40 17.56
C ALA A 122 -12.15 10.43 17.17
N THR A 123 -13.20 9.93 16.50
CA THR A 123 -14.24 10.77 15.90
C THR A 123 -15.56 10.56 16.61
N ARG A 124 -16.20 11.68 17.04
CA ARG A 124 -17.59 11.66 17.50
C ARG A 124 -18.52 11.71 16.29
N TYR A 125 -19.41 10.74 16.22
CA TYR A 125 -20.46 10.67 15.23
C TYR A 125 -21.80 11.04 15.84
N LYS A 126 -22.60 11.84 15.09
CA LYS A 126 -23.99 12.13 15.37
C LYS A 126 -24.86 11.34 14.38
N VAL A 127 -25.80 10.59 14.89
CA VAL A 127 -26.81 9.86 14.11
C VAL A 127 -28.13 10.60 14.24
N VAL A 128 -28.79 10.86 13.13
CA VAL A 128 -30.18 11.39 13.09
C VAL A 128 -30.95 10.48 12.16
N ALA A 129 -32.04 9.89 12.67
CA ALA A 129 -32.95 9.06 11.92
C ALA A 129 -34.38 9.60 12.03
N ASP A 130 -35.01 9.81 10.89
CA ASP A 130 -36.42 10.13 10.76
C ASP A 130 -37.17 8.86 10.29
N ALA A 131 -38.25 8.51 10.96
CA ALA A 131 -39.05 7.34 10.68
C ALA A 131 -40.56 7.68 10.73
N VAL A 132 -41.38 6.79 10.24
CA VAL A 132 -42.85 6.87 10.36
C VAL A 132 -43.38 5.51 10.75
N ASP A 133 -44.46 5.49 11.56
CA ASP A 133 -45.24 4.28 11.83
C ASP A 133 -46.10 3.90 10.63
N ASP A 134 -46.84 2.81 10.74
CA ASP A 134 -47.70 2.34 9.67
C ASP A 134 -48.94 3.24 9.46
N ALA A 135 -49.28 4.10 10.43
CA ALA A 135 -50.28 5.14 10.30
C ALA A 135 -49.74 6.45 9.69
N GLY A 136 -48.42 6.53 9.43
CA GLY A 136 -47.74 7.72 8.89
C GLY A 136 -47.29 8.73 9.93
N THR A 137 -47.41 8.42 11.24
CA THR A 137 -46.97 9.32 12.32
C THR A 137 -45.46 9.42 12.35
N PRO A 138 -44.88 10.65 12.31
CA PRO A 138 -43.45 10.80 12.28
C PRO A 138 -42.82 10.60 13.67
N ALA A 139 -41.60 10.00 13.66
CA ALA A 139 -40.73 9.89 14.82
C ALA A 139 -39.31 10.25 14.44
N ARG A 140 -38.59 10.88 15.37
CA ARG A 140 -37.21 11.26 15.19
C ARG A 140 -36.32 10.75 16.32
N ARG A 141 -35.25 10.07 15.97
CA ARG A 141 -34.24 9.58 16.89
C ARG A 141 -32.91 10.27 16.65
N GLN A 142 -32.29 10.75 17.71
CA GLN A 142 -30.91 11.26 17.72
C GLN A 142 -30.07 10.38 18.65
N SER A 143 -28.82 10.15 18.25
CA SER A 143 -27.85 9.36 19.01
C SER A 143 -26.45 9.83 18.65
N SER A 144 -25.49 9.53 19.51
CA SER A 144 -24.08 9.83 19.25
C SER A 144 -23.18 8.71 19.78
N PHE A 145 -22.04 8.53 19.14
CA PHE A 145 -20.99 7.63 19.64
C PHE A 145 -19.61 8.16 19.26
N THR A 146 -18.57 7.70 19.95
CA THR A 146 -17.20 8.12 19.70
C THR A 146 -16.32 6.89 19.44
N THR A 147 -15.56 6.91 18.35
CA THR A 147 -14.65 5.84 17.99
C THR A 147 -13.39 5.84 18.85
N LEU A 148 -12.72 4.70 18.89
CA LEU A 148 -11.44 4.56 19.57
C LEU A 148 -10.38 5.50 18.96
N ARG A 149 -9.40 5.87 19.79
CA ARG A 149 -8.14 6.47 19.34
C ARG A 149 -7.12 5.35 19.21
N PRO A 150 -6.60 5.04 18.00
CA PRO A 150 -5.52 4.09 17.86
C PRO A 150 -4.28 4.50 18.65
N ARG A 151 -3.50 3.54 19.13
CA ARG A 151 -2.16 3.80 19.65
C ARG A 151 -1.23 4.32 18.53
N ALA A 152 -1.37 3.76 17.33
CA ALA A 152 -0.69 4.22 16.14
C ALA A 152 -1.53 3.93 14.88
N GLU A 153 -1.30 4.73 13.84
CA GLU A 153 -1.96 4.56 12.53
C GLU A 153 -1.09 3.72 11.60
N LEU A 154 -1.68 2.70 11.00
CA LEU A 154 -1.06 1.92 9.95
C LEU A 154 -1.31 2.59 8.60
N ARG A 155 -0.22 2.97 7.93
CA ARG A 155 -0.19 3.50 6.58
C ARG A 155 0.70 2.63 5.72
N ALA A 156 0.37 2.48 4.43
CA ALA A 156 1.13 1.67 3.49
C ALA A 156 1.82 2.53 2.44
N ALA A 157 3.13 2.35 2.25
CA ALA A 157 3.84 2.73 1.04
C ALA A 157 3.86 1.52 0.11
N VAL A 158 3.66 1.74 -1.19
CA VAL A 158 3.48 0.66 -2.17
C VAL A 158 4.38 0.88 -3.37
N MET A 159 4.95 -0.19 -3.90
CA MET A 159 5.63 -0.29 -5.17
C MET A 159 5.01 -1.45 -5.96
N PRO A 160 4.76 -1.32 -7.29
CA PRO A 160 4.94 -0.14 -8.15
C PRO A 160 4.06 1.05 -7.76
N LEU A 161 4.36 2.23 -8.33
CA LEU A 161 3.50 3.41 -8.19
C LEU A 161 2.24 3.30 -9.07
N ASP A 162 1.20 4.04 -8.72
CA ASP A 162 -0.02 4.10 -9.55
C ASP A 162 0.29 4.66 -10.94
N GLY A 163 -0.26 4.04 -11.99
CA GLY A 163 -0.03 4.40 -13.39
C GLY A 163 1.30 3.92 -13.99
N GLU A 164 2.20 3.33 -13.20
CA GLU A 164 3.53 2.94 -13.66
C GLU A 164 3.47 1.78 -14.67
N THR A 165 4.43 1.77 -15.63
CA THR A 165 4.70 0.60 -16.48
C THR A 165 6.04 0.00 -16.07
N VAL A 166 6.04 -1.26 -15.63
CA VAL A 166 7.19 -1.95 -15.06
C VAL A 166 7.56 -3.21 -15.83
N GLY A 167 8.76 -3.74 -15.60
CA GLY A 167 9.21 -5.01 -16.16
C GLY A 167 8.54 -6.21 -15.51
N VAL A 168 8.66 -7.36 -16.16
CA VAL A 168 8.00 -8.63 -15.77
C VAL A 168 8.49 -9.18 -14.42
N GLY A 169 9.62 -8.74 -13.92
CA GLY A 169 10.24 -9.24 -12.68
C GLY A 169 9.93 -8.39 -11.44
N LEU A 170 9.20 -7.27 -11.55
CA LEU A 170 8.95 -6.43 -10.37
C LEU A 170 7.90 -7.06 -9.46
N PRO A 171 8.21 -7.39 -8.20
CA PRO A 171 7.20 -7.77 -7.22
C PRO A 171 6.38 -6.54 -6.80
N ILE A 172 5.19 -6.78 -6.24
CA ILE A 172 4.51 -5.73 -5.46
C ILE A 172 5.12 -5.73 -4.07
N GLY A 173 5.68 -4.60 -3.63
CA GLY A 173 6.15 -4.41 -2.27
C GLY A 173 5.19 -3.49 -1.50
N VAL A 174 4.91 -3.84 -0.25
CA VAL A 174 4.14 -3.01 0.68
C VAL A 174 4.95 -2.84 1.96
N TRP A 175 5.26 -1.60 2.29
CA TRP A 175 5.95 -1.22 3.52
C TRP A 175 4.99 -0.44 4.41
N PHE A 176 4.80 -0.94 5.62
CA PHE A 176 3.91 -0.32 6.59
C PHE A 176 4.67 0.65 7.50
N SER A 177 3.99 1.70 7.93
CA SER A 177 4.53 2.71 8.86
C SER A 177 4.75 2.18 10.28
N GLN A 178 4.16 1.04 10.61
CA GLN A 178 4.22 0.37 11.91
C GLN A 178 4.43 -1.14 11.74
N PRO A 179 5.01 -1.84 12.73
CA PRO A 179 4.96 -3.29 12.79
C PRO A 179 3.51 -3.79 12.79
N VAL A 180 3.25 -4.89 12.08
CA VAL A 180 1.96 -5.56 11.98
C VAL A 180 2.01 -6.81 12.86
N ALA A 181 1.24 -6.83 13.95
CA ALA A 181 1.13 -7.98 14.84
C ALA A 181 0.14 -9.01 14.28
N ASP A 182 -1.04 -8.57 13.81
CA ASP A 182 -2.00 -9.43 13.10
C ASP A 182 -1.77 -9.37 11.58
N ARG A 183 -0.74 -10.10 11.12
CA ARG A 183 -0.39 -10.19 9.69
C ARG A 183 -1.53 -10.80 8.86
N ALA A 184 -2.26 -11.76 9.41
CA ALA A 184 -3.34 -12.44 8.71
C ALA A 184 -4.53 -11.49 8.44
N ALA A 185 -4.90 -10.66 9.42
CA ALA A 185 -5.94 -9.64 9.24
C ALA A 185 -5.53 -8.64 8.15
N VAL A 186 -4.28 -8.17 8.15
CA VAL A 186 -3.79 -7.21 7.15
C VAL A 186 -3.66 -7.88 5.78
N GLU A 187 -3.09 -9.08 5.67
CA GLU A 187 -2.88 -9.79 4.40
C GLU A 187 -4.20 -10.06 3.66
N ARG A 188 -5.27 -10.47 4.39
CA ARG A 188 -6.62 -10.61 3.82
C ARG A 188 -7.17 -9.34 3.16
N ARG A 189 -6.67 -8.18 3.54
CA ARG A 189 -7.06 -6.87 2.98
C ARG A 189 -6.24 -6.45 1.76
N LEU A 190 -5.17 -7.18 1.42
CA LEU A 190 -4.31 -6.94 0.27
C LEU A 190 -4.73 -7.82 -0.91
N GLN A 191 -5.56 -7.29 -1.80
CA GLN A 191 -6.10 -8.04 -2.94
C GLN A 191 -5.37 -7.65 -4.23
N VAL A 192 -4.80 -8.65 -4.92
CA VAL A 192 -4.14 -8.48 -6.22
C VAL A 192 -4.99 -9.10 -7.31
N THR A 193 -5.26 -8.33 -8.36
CA THR A 193 -5.93 -8.82 -9.57
C THR A 193 -5.10 -8.51 -10.80
N SER A 194 -5.14 -9.37 -11.80
CA SER A 194 -4.44 -9.19 -13.08
C SER A 194 -5.38 -9.48 -14.24
N SER A 195 -5.20 -8.75 -15.35
CA SER A 195 -5.96 -8.98 -16.60
C SER A 195 -5.64 -10.33 -17.25
N THR A 196 -4.50 -10.93 -16.92
CA THR A 196 -4.11 -12.28 -17.27
C THR A 196 -4.03 -13.12 -16.02
N LYS A 197 -4.63 -14.29 -16.00
CA LYS A 197 -4.63 -15.19 -14.83
C LYS A 197 -3.21 -15.52 -14.41
N VAL A 198 -2.90 -15.30 -13.15
CA VAL A 198 -1.62 -15.64 -12.51
C VAL A 198 -1.87 -16.33 -11.18
N THR A 199 -1.01 -17.28 -10.84
CA THR A 199 -0.91 -17.82 -9.47
C THR A 199 0.15 -17.02 -8.76
N GLY A 200 -0.19 -16.36 -7.65
CA GLY A 200 0.74 -15.56 -6.87
C GLY A 200 0.38 -15.60 -5.38
N ALA A 201 1.32 -15.17 -4.53
CA ALA A 201 1.15 -15.15 -3.09
C ALA A 201 1.96 -14.02 -2.46
N TRP A 202 1.59 -13.66 -1.24
CA TRP A 202 2.33 -12.76 -0.37
C TRP A 202 3.44 -13.51 0.37
N HIS A 203 4.47 -12.77 0.79
CA HIS A 203 5.54 -13.23 1.65
C HIS A 203 6.00 -12.08 2.56
N TRP A 204 5.97 -12.28 3.86
CA TRP A 204 6.44 -11.31 4.85
C TRP A 204 7.96 -11.44 5.04
N PHE A 205 8.68 -10.36 4.72
CA PHE A 205 10.12 -10.25 4.95
C PHE A 205 10.46 -9.70 6.33
N ALA A 206 9.58 -8.82 6.86
CA ALA A 206 9.74 -8.20 8.17
C ALA A 206 8.37 -7.97 8.82
N ALA A 207 8.37 -7.45 10.04
CA ALA A 207 7.12 -7.11 10.74
C ALA A 207 6.30 -6.02 10.02
N ASN A 208 6.96 -5.22 9.19
CA ASN A 208 6.37 -4.10 8.46
C ASN A 208 6.62 -4.16 6.94
N GLU A 209 7.02 -5.31 6.40
CA GLU A 209 7.33 -5.46 4.98
C GLU A 209 6.78 -6.77 4.42
N VAL A 210 5.93 -6.67 3.40
CA VAL A 210 5.33 -7.82 2.71
C VAL A 210 5.39 -7.63 1.21
N HIS A 211 5.77 -8.68 0.47
CA HIS A 211 5.85 -8.66 -0.99
C HIS A 211 4.90 -9.69 -1.61
N TYR A 212 4.38 -9.34 -2.78
CA TYR A 212 3.63 -10.27 -3.63
C TYR A 212 4.36 -10.50 -4.94
N ARG A 213 4.53 -11.75 -5.32
CA ARG A 213 4.93 -12.11 -6.68
C ARG A 213 4.10 -13.26 -7.23
N PRO A 214 3.92 -13.35 -8.54
CA PRO A 214 3.43 -14.58 -9.15
C PRO A 214 4.49 -15.71 -9.04
N LYS A 215 4.05 -16.95 -9.23
CA LYS A 215 4.93 -18.13 -9.24
C LYS A 215 6.00 -18.06 -10.34
N ALA A 216 5.64 -17.51 -11.50
CA ALA A 216 6.54 -17.15 -12.60
C ALA A 216 6.52 -15.65 -12.81
N TYR A 217 7.38 -15.09 -13.67
CA TYR A 217 7.34 -13.66 -13.98
C TYR A 217 5.95 -13.24 -14.47
N TRP A 218 5.61 -11.95 -14.24
CA TRP A 218 4.35 -11.41 -14.74
C TRP A 218 4.20 -11.61 -16.25
N PRO A 219 3.01 -11.95 -16.75
CA PRO A 219 2.74 -11.96 -18.19
C PRO A 219 2.91 -10.55 -18.77
N ALA A 220 3.71 -10.44 -19.85
CA ALA A 220 3.90 -9.18 -20.55
C ALA A 220 2.56 -8.59 -21.05
N GLY A 221 2.42 -7.28 -21.02
CA GLY A 221 1.22 -6.57 -21.45
C GLY A 221 0.05 -6.59 -20.46
N SER A 222 0.13 -7.35 -19.35
CA SER A 222 -0.95 -7.43 -18.39
C SER A 222 -1.13 -6.12 -17.59
N ARG A 223 -2.35 -5.89 -17.11
CA ARG A 223 -2.72 -4.82 -16.17
C ARG A 223 -2.93 -5.45 -14.82
N VAL A 224 -2.30 -4.89 -13.80
CA VAL A 224 -2.37 -5.38 -12.43
C VAL A 224 -2.97 -4.30 -11.54
N THR A 225 -3.82 -4.72 -10.61
CA THR A 225 -4.40 -3.85 -9.59
C THR A 225 -4.15 -4.45 -8.22
N LEU A 226 -3.54 -3.68 -7.33
CA LEU A 226 -3.53 -3.92 -5.89
C LEU A 226 -4.64 -3.07 -5.25
N ARG A 227 -5.52 -3.71 -4.48
CA ARG A 227 -6.45 -3.04 -3.55
C ARG A 227 -6.03 -3.37 -2.13
N ALA A 228 -5.48 -2.40 -1.43
CA ALA A 228 -5.16 -2.46 -0.01
C ALA A 228 -6.30 -1.77 0.77
N ARG A 229 -7.24 -2.56 1.28
CA ARG A 229 -8.43 -2.10 2.01
C ARG A 229 -8.12 -2.07 3.51
N LEU A 230 -7.25 -1.16 3.90
CA LEU A 230 -6.72 -1.10 5.26
C LEU A 230 -7.54 -0.24 6.22
N ALA A 231 -8.40 0.66 5.71
CA ALA A 231 -9.25 1.48 6.57
C ALA A 231 -10.12 0.59 7.50
N GLY A 232 -10.04 0.84 8.81
CA GLY A 232 -10.73 0.06 9.83
C GLY A 232 -10.10 -1.31 10.11
N THR A 233 -8.95 -1.66 9.55
CA THR A 233 -8.32 -2.95 9.84
C THR A 233 -7.52 -2.85 11.16
N ASP A 234 -7.83 -3.71 12.11
CA ASP A 234 -7.00 -3.93 13.30
C ASP A 234 -5.75 -4.73 12.90
N ALA A 235 -4.58 -4.13 13.07
CA ALA A 235 -3.28 -4.75 12.80
C ALA A 235 -2.64 -5.35 14.06
N GLY A 236 -3.36 -5.37 15.17
CA GLY A 236 -2.91 -5.80 16.49
C GLY A 236 -2.20 -4.69 17.27
N ASP A 237 -1.99 -4.91 18.57
CA ASP A 237 -1.28 -4.01 19.48
C ASP A 237 -1.81 -2.55 19.48
N GLY A 238 -3.10 -2.34 19.19
CA GLY A 238 -3.72 -1.03 19.09
C GLY A 238 -3.32 -0.22 17.85
N VAL A 239 -2.74 -0.86 16.85
CA VAL A 239 -2.39 -0.28 15.53
C VAL A 239 -3.55 -0.51 14.56
N TRP A 240 -4.07 0.55 13.96
CA TRP A 240 -5.22 0.47 13.07
C TRP A 240 -4.94 1.10 11.70
N GLY A 241 -5.40 0.44 10.66
CA GLY A 241 -5.43 0.97 9.30
C GLY A 241 -6.41 2.15 9.19
N VAL A 242 -5.96 3.26 8.61
CA VAL A 242 -6.77 4.49 8.53
C VAL A 242 -7.12 4.92 7.11
N ALA A 243 -6.54 4.27 6.10
CA ALA A 243 -6.78 4.62 4.71
C ALA A 243 -6.65 3.41 3.78
N ASP A 244 -7.52 3.36 2.79
CA ASP A 244 -7.41 2.41 1.67
C ASP A 244 -6.47 2.95 0.60
N ARG A 245 -5.87 2.04 -0.17
CA ARG A 245 -5.09 2.36 -1.37
C ARG A 245 -5.47 1.44 -2.52
N THR A 246 -5.58 2.01 -3.70
CA THR A 246 -5.68 1.26 -4.95
C THR A 246 -4.56 1.70 -5.86
N ILE A 247 -3.75 0.75 -6.30
CA ILE A 247 -2.62 0.96 -7.22
C ILE A 247 -2.89 0.14 -8.47
N ARG A 248 -2.84 0.79 -9.63
CA ARG A 248 -2.98 0.17 -10.94
C ARG A 248 -1.71 0.39 -11.74
N PHE A 249 -1.15 -0.67 -12.30
CA PHE A 249 0.08 -0.59 -13.08
C PHE A 249 0.03 -1.55 -14.26
N ARG A 250 0.95 -1.36 -15.21
CA ARG A 250 1.08 -2.18 -16.41
C ARG A 250 2.39 -2.95 -16.40
N ILE A 251 2.34 -4.17 -16.87
CA ILE A 251 3.53 -4.95 -17.16
C ILE A 251 3.95 -4.66 -18.61
N GLY A 252 5.17 -4.22 -18.79
CA GLY A 252 5.72 -3.94 -20.09
C GLY A 252 6.10 -5.21 -20.85
N GLU A 253 6.89 -5.02 -21.91
CA GLU A 253 7.48 -6.10 -22.69
C GLU A 253 8.40 -6.97 -21.83
N ARG A 254 8.44 -8.27 -22.09
CA ARG A 254 9.31 -9.20 -21.36
C ARG A 254 10.76 -8.99 -21.77
N ARG A 255 11.51 -8.27 -20.94
CA ARG A 255 12.96 -8.07 -21.09
C ARG A 255 13.71 -8.85 -20.05
N VAL A 256 14.68 -9.64 -20.53
CA VAL A 256 15.55 -10.45 -19.67
C VAL A 256 16.99 -10.27 -20.16
N SER A 257 17.86 -9.92 -19.23
CA SER A 257 19.30 -9.84 -19.42
C SER A 257 19.95 -11.01 -18.70
N VAL A 258 20.70 -11.83 -19.39
CA VAL A 258 21.46 -12.94 -18.78
C VAL A 258 22.93 -12.60 -18.79
N VAL A 259 23.52 -12.41 -17.61
CA VAL A 259 24.94 -12.15 -17.38
C VAL A 259 25.63 -13.48 -17.09
N ASP A 260 26.44 -13.96 -18.02
CA ASP A 260 27.33 -15.11 -17.82
C ASP A 260 28.69 -14.60 -17.34
N VAL A 261 28.97 -14.81 -16.05
CA VAL A 261 30.20 -14.36 -15.38
C VAL A 261 31.44 -15.03 -15.94
N ARG A 262 31.33 -16.31 -16.35
CA ARG A 262 32.45 -17.10 -16.87
C ARG A 262 32.75 -16.78 -18.33
N ALA A 263 31.68 -16.57 -19.12
CA ALA A 263 31.82 -16.19 -20.52
C ALA A 263 32.05 -14.68 -20.71
N HIS A 264 32.02 -13.88 -19.65
CA HIS A 264 32.17 -12.42 -19.67
C HIS A 264 31.22 -11.73 -20.67
N ARG A 265 29.97 -12.19 -20.74
CA ARG A 265 28.96 -11.70 -21.70
C ARG A 265 27.62 -11.46 -21.03
N MET A 266 26.92 -10.45 -21.50
CA MET A 266 25.52 -10.18 -21.14
C MET A 266 24.65 -10.28 -22.38
N LYS A 267 23.77 -11.28 -22.45
CA LYS A 267 22.77 -11.44 -23.49
C LYS A 267 21.49 -10.72 -23.08
N VAL A 268 21.06 -9.75 -23.86
CA VAL A 268 19.83 -8.96 -23.63
C VAL A 268 18.77 -9.39 -24.62
N THR A 269 17.60 -9.79 -24.11
CA THR A 269 16.45 -10.23 -24.90
C THR A 269 15.21 -9.39 -24.64
N SER A 270 14.33 -9.24 -25.64
CA SER A 270 13.00 -8.65 -25.51
C SER A 270 12.00 -9.49 -26.31
N GLY A 271 10.87 -9.84 -25.72
CA GLY A 271 9.88 -10.72 -26.37
C GLY A 271 10.44 -12.08 -26.82
N GLY A 272 11.48 -12.59 -26.17
CA GLY A 272 12.18 -13.84 -26.56
C GLY A 272 13.26 -13.64 -27.62
N ARG A 273 13.32 -12.49 -28.32
CA ARG A 273 14.32 -12.19 -29.35
C ARG A 273 15.59 -11.61 -28.73
N THR A 274 16.76 -12.05 -29.17
CA THR A 274 18.04 -11.45 -28.78
C THR A 274 18.20 -10.08 -29.43
N LEU A 275 18.37 -9.03 -28.59
CA LEU A 275 18.64 -7.68 -29.05
C LEU A 275 20.15 -7.45 -29.22
N ARG A 276 20.93 -7.83 -28.20
CA ARG A 276 22.39 -7.69 -28.18
C ARG A 276 23.04 -8.75 -27.30
N VAL A 277 24.28 -9.07 -27.61
CA VAL A 277 25.23 -9.76 -26.72
C VAL A 277 26.37 -8.78 -26.47
N LEU A 278 26.53 -8.38 -25.22
CA LEU A 278 27.46 -7.33 -24.81
C LEU A 278 28.64 -7.95 -24.07
N PRO A 279 29.88 -7.56 -24.37
CA PRO A 279 31.03 -7.91 -23.52
C PRO A 279 30.89 -7.19 -22.18
N VAL A 280 31.12 -7.91 -21.08
CA VAL A 280 31.03 -7.38 -19.71
C VAL A 280 32.28 -7.77 -18.91
N SER A 281 32.53 -7.02 -17.83
CA SER A 281 33.41 -7.41 -16.76
C SER A 281 32.61 -7.35 -15.45
N THR A 282 32.57 -8.45 -14.70
CA THR A 282 31.79 -8.56 -13.46
C THR A 282 32.70 -8.52 -12.23
N GLY A 283 32.17 -8.86 -11.07
CA GLY A 283 32.91 -8.87 -9.81
C GLY A 283 34.11 -9.83 -9.85
N ARG A 284 35.28 -9.32 -9.43
CA ARG A 284 36.50 -10.12 -9.24
C ARG A 284 36.33 -11.15 -8.12
N GLU A 285 37.25 -12.11 -8.02
CA GLU A 285 37.18 -13.22 -7.06
C GLU A 285 36.88 -12.76 -5.61
N ARG A 286 37.55 -11.72 -5.14
CA ARG A 286 37.33 -11.16 -3.77
C ARG A 286 35.95 -10.53 -3.59
N TYR A 287 35.32 -10.02 -4.65
CA TYR A 287 34.03 -9.33 -4.64
C TYR A 287 33.13 -9.81 -5.77
N PRO A 288 32.73 -11.10 -5.78
CA PRO A 288 31.96 -11.65 -6.89
C PRO A 288 30.58 -11.03 -6.96
N THR A 289 30.06 -10.85 -8.18
CA THR A 289 28.67 -10.43 -8.42
C THR A 289 27.71 -11.49 -7.85
N THR A 290 26.65 -11.08 -7.19
CA THR A 290 25.67 -12.01 -6.62
C THR A 290 25.03 -12.82 -7.73
N ASN A 291 25.09 -14.16 -7.63
CA ASN A 291 24.46 -15.09 -8.55
C ASN A 291 22.93 -15.08 -8.40
N GLY A 292 22.20 -15.45 -9.45
CA GLY A 292 20.75 -15.62 -9.41
C GLY A 292 19.97 -14.51 -10.10
N VAL A 293 18.69 -14.42 -9.80
CA VAL A 293 17.76 -13.50 -10.44
C VAL A 293 17.73 -12.18 -9.68
N HIS A 294 18.00 -11.11 -10.39
CA HIS A 294 17.85 -9.73 -10.00
C HIS A 294 16.77 -9.08 -10.85
N PHE A 295 16.34 -7.88 -10.46
CA PHE A 295 15.55 -7.00 -11.32
C PHE A 295 16.02 -5.55 -11.18
N VAL A 296 15.76 -4.76 -12.22
CA VAL A 296 16.10 -3.32 -12.21
C VAL A 296 15.27 -2.61 -11.15
N ILE A 297 15.93 -2.00 -10.16
CA ILE A 297 15.30 -1.27 -9.05
C ILE A 297 15.14 0.20 -9.41
N GLU A 298 16.23 0.83 -9.87
CA GLU A 298 16.26 2.25 -10.23
C GLU A 298 17.31 2.51 -11.32
N LYS A 299 17.24 3.70 -11.92
CA LYS A 299 18.20 4.14 -12.96
C LYS A 299 18.62 5.57 -12.69
N THR A 300 19.91 5.85 -12.78
CA THR A 300 20.48 7.17 -12.56
C THR A 300 21.52 7.45 -13.62
N GLN A 301 21.43 8.59 -14.33
CA GLN A 301 22.40 8.92 -15.39
C GLN A 301 23.78 9.15 -14.86
N ASP A 302 23.90 9.79 -13.71
CA ASP A 302 25.17 10.06 -13.02
C ASP A 302 25.01 9.67 -11.55
N LYS A 303 25.70 8.62 -11.14
CA LYS A 303 25.64 8.05 -9.80
C LYS A 303 26.98 8.18 -9.11
N LEU A 304 27.02 8.91 -7.99
CA LEU A 304 28.16 8.87 -7.09
C LEU A 304 28.22 7.49 -6.44
N MET A 305 29.26 6.74 -6.70
CA MET A 305 29.57 5.46 -6.08
C MET A 305 30.63 5.63 -5.01
N ASP A 306 30.32 5.19 -3.81
CA ASP A 306 31.14 5.30 -2.62
C ASP A 306 31.32 3.92 -2.01
N SER A 307 32.56 3.42 -2.02
CA SER A 307 32.88 2.10 -1.49
C SER A 307 32.63 1.95 0.01
N SER A 308 32.59 3.06 0.77
CA SER A 308 32.27 3.02 2.20
C SER A 308 30.85 2.53 2.47
N THR A 309 29.91 2.72 1.52
CA THR A 309 28.51 2.24 1.62
C THR A 309 28.38 0.72 1.53
N ILE A 310 29.42 0.04 1.05
CA ILE A 310 29.50 -1.43 0.98
C ILE A 310 30.59 -2.01 1.90
N GLY A 311 31.06 -1.21 2.90
CA GLY A 311 32.01 -1.64 3.92
C GLY A 311 33.49 -1.63 3.50
N ILE A 312 33.83 -0.99 2.37
CA ILE A 312 35.22 -0.82 1.92
C ILE A 312 35.62 0.64 2.16
N PRO A 313 36.57 0.93 3.10
CA PRO A 313 37.00 2.30 3.33
C PRO A 313 37.57 2.94 2.06
N ARG A 314 37.23 4.21 1.80
CA ARG A 314 37.68 4.92 0.56
C ARG A 314 39.17 4.90 0.34
N ASN A 315 39.95 5.01 1.41
CA ASN A 315 41.43 5.09 1.38
C ASN A 315 42.09 3.72 1.52
N SER A 316 41.35 2.61 1.45
CA SER A 316 41.89 1.25 1.51
C SER A 316 42.15 0.68 0.10
N PRO A 317 42.98 -0.37 -0.04
CA PRO A 317 43.13 -1.09 -1.30
C PRO A 317 41.78 -1.58 -1.81
N GLY A 318 41.33 -1.06 -2.96
CA GLY A 318 40.02 -1.33 -3.53
C GLY A 318 38.94 -0.32 -3.14
N GLY A 319 39.25 0.71 -2.32
CA GLY A 319 38.36 1.82 -2.07
C GLY A 319 38.13 2.67 -3.30
N TYR A 320 36.96 3.29 -3.41
CA TYR A 320 36.64 4.23 -4.49
C TYR A 320 35.59 5.27 -4.05
N TYR A 321 35.68 6.44 -4.70
CA TYR A 321 34.73 7.53 -4.60
C TYR A 321 34.68 8.23 -5.94
N GLN A 322 33.70 7.90 -6.78
CA GLN A 322 33.68 8.34 -8.17
C GLN A 322 32.26 8.44 -8.74
N HIS A 323 32.07 9.33 -9.69
CA HIS A 323 30.90 9.41 -10.51
C HIS A 323 30.90 8.35 -11.61
N VAL A 324 29.75 7.69 -11.78
CA VAL A 324 29.56 6.61 -12.74
C VAL A 324 28.31 6.86 -13.57
N ALA A 325 28.51 6.90 -14.89
CA ALA A 325 27.42 7.19 -15.82
C ALA A 325 26.56 5.95 -16.14
N TRP A 326 25.29 6.20 -16.50
CA TRP A 326 24.34 5.21 -17.00
C TRP A 326 24.12 4.03 -16.05
N SER A 327 23.95 4.34 -14.78
CA SER A 327 23.83 3.36 -13.71
C SER A 327 22.41 2.78 -13.61
N VAL A 328 22.31 1.46 -13.70
CA VAL A 328 21.10 0.67 -13.53
C VAL A 328 21.29 -0.23 -12.30
N ARG A 329 20.62 0.10 -11.19
CA ARG A 329 20.71 -0.66 -9.93
C ARG A 329 19.94 -1.97 -10.06
N ILE A 330 20.55 -3.08 -9.65
CA ILE A 330 19.96 -4.43 -9.70
C ILE A 330 19.86 -5.12 -8.34
N SER A 331 20.44 -4.54 -7.29
CA SER A 331 20.27 -5.02 -5.90
C SER A 331 20.44 -3.88 -4.89
N ASN A 332 19.80 -4.00 -3.72
CA ASN A 332 20.03 -3.09 -2.60
C ASN A 332 21.39 -3.32 -1.91
N SER A 333 22.07 -4.43 -2.21
CA SER A 333 23.44 -4.68 -1.76
C SER A 333 24.52 -3.87 -2.53
N GLY A 334 24.09 -2.99 -3.45
CA GLY A 334 24.99 -2.03 -4.12
C GLY A 334 25.52 -2.51 -5.47
N GLU A 335 24.84 -3.44 -6.15
CA GLU A 335 25.23 -3.92 -7.47
C GLU A 335 24.49 -3.17 -8.58
N PHE A 336 25.22 -2.78 -9.61
CA PHE A 336 24.73 -2.02 -10.76
C PHE A 336 25.22 -2.61 -12.07
N VAL A 337 24.48 -2.37 -13.15
CA VAL A 337 24.98 -2.42 -14.52
C VAL A 337 25.26 -0.97 -14.94
N HIS A 338 26.51 -0.65 -15.30
CA HIS A 338 26.90 0.76 -15.52
C HIS A 338 28.05 0.94 -16.52
N ALA A 339 28.30 2.18 -16.92
CA ALA A 339 29.47 2.53 -17.71
C ALA A 339 30.75 2.43 -16.89
N ALA A 340 31.75 1.74 -17.43
CA ALA A 340 33.06 1.57 -16.82
C ALA A 340 34.17 1.67 -17.92
N PRO A 341 34.43 2.88 -18.47
CA PRO A 341 35.40 3.05 -19.55
C PRO A 341 36.82 2.64 -19.14
N TRP A 342 37.14 2.68 -17.85
CA TRP A 342 38.44 2.26 -17.31
C TRP A 342 38.65 0.74 -17.34
N SER A 343 37.63 -0.07 -17.62
CA SER A 343 37.72 -1.54 -17.65
C SER A 343 37.43 -2.13 -19.03
N THR A 344 37.39 -1.32 -20.09
CA THR A 344 37.05 -1.80 -21.44
C THR A 344 37.98 -2.91 -21.94
N GLY A 345 39.26 -2.87 -21.60
CA GLY A 345 40.21 -3.94 -21.92
C GLY A 345 39.92 -5.29 -21.22
N SER A 346 39.19 -5.28 -20.12
CA SER A 346 38.78 -6.47 -19.36
C SER A 346 37.40 -7.00 -19.78
N GLN A 347 36.56 -6.13 -20.37
CA GLN A 347 35.19 -6.52 -20.78
C GLN A 347 35.25 -7.58 -21.89
N GLY A 348 34.58 -8.69 -21.67
CA GLY A 348 34.63 -9.89 -22.53
C GLY A 348 35.81 -10.83 -22.26
N ARG A 349 36.67 -10.55 -21.25
CA ARG A 349 37.89 -11.30 -20.98
C ARG A 349 38.15 -11.62 -19.51
N ALA A 350 37.86 -10.69 -18.59
CA ALA A 350 38.21 -10.82 -17.18
C ALA A 350 37.21 -10.08 -16.28
N ASN A 351 37.07 -10.52 -15.01
CA ASN A 351 36.23 -9.92 -14.00
C ASN A 351 37.07 -9.08 -13.04
N VAL A 352 36.86 -7.76 -13.03
CA VAL A 352 37.74 -6.82 -12.29
C VAL A 352 36.97 -5.86 -11.37
N SER A 353 35.60 -5.90 -11.36
CA SER A 353 34.76 -4.99 -10.55
C SER A 353 34.67 -5.41 -9.07
N HIS A 354 33.93 -4.64 -8.29
CA HIS A 354 33.58 -4.96 -6.90
C HIS A 354 32.18 -5.58 -6.76
N GLY A 355 31.66 -6.19 -7.85
CA GLY A 355 30.34 -6.81 -7.88
C GLY A 355 29.44 -6.27 -8.99
N CYS A 356 29.68 -5.06 -9.47
CA CYS A 356 28.92 -4.47 -10.57
C CYS A 356 29.20 -5.16 -11.90
N VAL A 357 28.28 -5.01 -12.85
CA VAL A 357 28.41 -5.44 -14.24
C VAL A 357 28.88 -4.24 -15.07
N ASN A 358 30.16 -4.23 -15.42
CA ASN A 358 30.83 -3.15 -16.16
C ASN A 358 30.56 -3.29 -17.66
N LEU A 359 30.18 -2.19 -18.29
CA LEU A 359 29.96 -2.04 -19.73
C LEU A 359 30.80 -0.88 -20.28
N SER A 360 31.06 -0.88 -21.59
CA SER A 360 31.52 0.33 -22.28
C SER A 360 30.46 1.43 -22.16
N THR A 361 30.88 2.71 -22.24
CA THR A 361 29.96 3.85 -22.13
C THR A 361 28.80 3.76 -23.13
N ALA A 362 29.08 3.37 -24.38
CA ALA A 362 28.07 3.24 -25.42
C ALA A 362 27.05 2.10 -25.10
N ASN A 363 27.55 0.94 -24.64
CA ASN A 363 26.69 -0.18 -24.26
C ASN A 363 25.86 0.13 -23.00
N ALA A 364 26.45 0.78 -22.01
CA ALA A 364 25.73 1.19 -20.80
C ALA A 364 24.63 2.21 -21.11
N ALA A 365 24.90 3.20 -21.95
CA ALA A 365 23.93 4.19 -22.40
C ALA A 365 22.75 3.53 -23.18
N TRP A 366 23.07 2.57 -24.06
CA TRP A 366 22.04 1.79 -24.76
C TRP A 366 21.22 0.96 -23.79
N TYR A 367 21.84 0.24 -22.86
CA TYR A 367 21.17 -0.59 -21.85
C TYR A 367 20.30 0.24 -20.94
N PHE A 368 20.80 1.39 -20.48
CA PHE A 368 20.05 2.36 -19.66
C PHE A 368 18.79 2.85 -20.37
N ARG A 369 18.86 3.22 -21.66
CA ARG A 369 17.69 3.68 -22.40
C ARG A 369 16.66 2.57 -22.63
N LEU A 370 17.13 1.34 -22.86
CA LEU A 370 16.28 0.17 -23.13
C LEU A 370 15.50 -0.26 -21.87
N THR A 371 16.19 -0.39 -20.74
CA THR A 371 15.66 -1.03 -19.53
C THR A 371 14.69 -0.13 -18.76
N ARG A 372 13.78 -0.78 -18.05
CA ARG A 372 12.86 -0.14 -17.09
C ARG A 372 12.90 -0.86 -15.75
N ARG A 373 12.39 -0.23 -14.70
CA ARG A 373 12.26 -0.82 -13.38
C ARG A 373 11.46 -2.13 -13.47
N GLY A 374 11.98 -3.19 -12.86
CA GLY A 374 11.39 -4.52 -12.92
C GLY A 374 11.82 -5.39 -14.10
N ASP A 375 12.63 -4.90 -15.04
CA ASP A 375 13.23 -5.78 -16.05
C ASP A 375 14.20 -6.74 -15.35
N VAL A 376 14.22 -8.01 -15.82
CA VAL A 376 14.97 -9.10 -15.18
C VAL A 376 16.43 -9.07 -15.58
N VAL A 377 17.31 -9.30 -14.59
CA VAL A 377 18.74 -9.51 -14.79
C VAL A 377 19.14 -10.83 -14.10
N GLU A 378 19.43 -11.86 -14.86
CA GLU A 378 19.91 -13.14 -14.35
C GLU A 378 21.43 -13.19 -14.38
N VAL A 379 22.07 -13.39 -13.24
CA VAL A 379 23.52 -13.58 -13.12
C VAL A 379 23.79 -15.09 -12.95
N ARG A 380 24.64 -15.65 -13.80
CA ARG A 380 25.00 -17.08 -13.81
C ARG A 380 26.51 -17.26 -13.72
N GLY A 381 26.91 -18.35 -13.08
CA GLY A 381 28.33 -18.74 -13.02
C GLY A 381 29.14 -18.03 -11.95
N SER A 382 28.52 -17.22 -11.10
CA SER A 382 29.16 -16.58 -9.95
C SER A 382 29.10 -17.49 -8.71
N PRO A 383 30.15 -17.52 -7.87
CA PRO A 383 30.15 -18.29 -6.62
C PRO A 383 29.32 -17.64 -5.49
N ARG A 384 29.04 -16.33 -5.56
CA ARG A 384 28.30 -15.62 -4.50
C ARG A 384 26.82 -15.94 -4.57
N ARG A 385 26.30 -16.61 -3.53
CA ARG A 385 24.88 -16.96 -3.45
C ARG A 385 24.00 -15.73 -3.22
N PRO A 386 22.73 -15.75 -3.68
CA PRO A 386 21.76 -14.71 -3.38
C PRO A 386 21.56 -14.55 -1.86
N GLY A 387 21.51 -13.30 -1.41
CA GLY A 387 21.15 -12.92 -0.05
C GLY A 387 19.67 -12.55 0.08
N SER A 388 19.33 -11.92 1.22
CA SER A 388 17.96 -11.48 1.54
C SER A 388 17.66 -10.03 1.09
N SER A 389 18.56 -9.38 0.35
CA SER A 389 18.36 -7.98 -0.05
C SER A 389 17.27 -7.84 -1.10
N PHE A 390 16.52 -6.74 -1.03
CA PHE A 390 15.56 -6.36 -2.07
C PHE A 390 16.22 -6.28 -3.45
N GLY A 391 15.52 -6.75 -4.47
CA GLY A 391 16.06 -6.88 -5.83
C GLY A 391 16.66 -8.25 -6.13
N VAL A 392 16.92 -9.05 -5.09
CA VAL A 392 17.51 -10.39 -5.21
C VAL A 392 16.65 -11.45 -4.52
N ALA A 393 16.19 -11.20 -3.29
CA ALA A 393 15.52 -12.20 -2.45
C ALA A 393 14.28 -12.82 -3.11
N ASP A 394 13.44 -11.99 -3.70
CA ASP A 394 12.10 -12.36 -4.17
C ASP A 394 12.12 -13.55 -5.14
N TRP A 395 13.01 -13.53 -6.15
CA TRP A 395 13.03 -14.55 -7.21
C TRP A 395 13.99 -15.72 -6.97
N ASN A 396 14.86 -15.61 -5.96
CA ASN A 396 15.84 -16.65 -5.64
C ASN A 396 15.36 -17.59 -4.51
N MET A 397 14.17 -17.31 -3.98
CA MET A 397 13.49 -18.18 -3.03
C MET A 397 12.62 -19.19 -3.77
N SER A 398 12.67 -20.47 -3.39
CA SER A 398 11.78 -21.50 -3.97
C SER A 398 10.31 -21.12 -3.74
N TRP A 399 9.42 -21.61 -4.60
CA TRP A 399 8.00 -21.29 -4.46
C TRP A 399 7.40 -21.80 -3.15
N SER A 400 7.80 -22.97 -2.68
CA SER A 400 7.37 -23.53 -1.39
C SER A 400 7.80 -22.65 -0.23
N ARG A 401 9.06 -22.18 -0.23
CA ARG A 401 9.56 -21.26 0.78
C ARG A 401 8.87 -19.89 0.72
N TRP A 402 8.52 -19.45 -0.51
CA TRP A 402 7.75 -18.22 -0.69
C TRP A 402 6.38 -18.32 -0.02
N LEU A 403 5.65 -19.40 -0.27
CA LEU A 403 4.34 -19.66 0.33
C LEU A 403 4.41 -19.74 1.87
N ALA A 404 5.46 -20.33 2.41
CA ALA A 404 5.65 -20.44 3.87
C ALA A 404 5.82 -19.08 4.58
N GLY A 405 6.02 -17.99 3.86
CA GLY A 405 6.09 -16.64 4.43
C GLY A 405 4.76 -15.88 4.37
N SER A 406 3.69 -16.46 3.84
CA SER A 406 2.34 -15.90 3.92
C SER A 406 1.78 -16.11 5.34
N ALA A 407 0.90 -15.23 5.75
CA ALA A 407 0.15 -15.37 7.00
C ALA A 407 -1.23 -16.03 6.81
N LEU A 408 -1.54 -16.49 5.57
CA LEU A 408 -2.81 -17.15 5.20
C LEU A 408 -2.57 -18.58 4.76
#